data_08ceb53745d5da2c9b922ea36ee4c0f6
#
_entry.id   08ceb53745d5da2c9b922ea36ee4c0f6
#
_cell.length_a   1.000
_cell.length_b   1.000
_cell.length_c   1.000
_cell.angle_alpha   90.00
_cell.angle_beta   90.00
_cell.angle_gamma   90.00
#
_symmetry.space_group_name_H-M   'P 1'
#
loop_
_entity.id
_entity.type
_entity.pdbx_description
1 polymer ?
#
loop_
_entity_poly.entity_id
_entity_poly.type
_entity_poly.pdbx_seq_one_letter_code
_entity_poly.pdbx_strand_id
1 'polypeptide(L)'
;MTGSVISSIDTVSCVNAVGTHRAQDRGVQAAPGFRVAALGGLLLLAWMLAGCGDPQPDNGALVAAVAAGRPAEVTVQGHVLQVLPDDEGPEGRHERFRLQVAGRVVEVDHNLTLAPRVPVVVGATVIVHGQFEPDPGHPVIHYTHHATGAHEGGWIKLDGQRYS
;
A
#
# COMPACT_ATOMS: atom_id res chain seq x y z
N MET A 1 31.79 -9.73 28.63
CA MET A 1 32.09 -10.35 27.35
C MET A 1 30.77 -10.33 26.56
N THR A 2 30.52 -9.26 25.88
CA THR A 2 30.70 -8.96 24.44
C THR A 2 29.81 -9.81 23.54
N GLY A 3 28.90 -9.16 22.87
CA GLY A 3 28.26 -9.65 21.67
C GLY A 3 27.03 -8.91 21.26
N SER A 4 27.20 -7.64 20.86
CA SER A 4 26.18 -6.87 20.13
C SER A 4 26.12 -7.38 18.70
N VAL A 5 24.95 -7.72 18.19
CA VAL A 5 24.71 -7.85 16.74
C VAL A 5 23.51 -6.98 16.39
N ILE A 6 23.84 -5.83 15.83
CA ILE A 6 22.90 -4.92 15.16
C ILE A 6 22.70 -5.49 13.76
N SER A 7 21.47 -5.86 13.39
CA SER A 7 21.10 -6.12 12.00
C SER A 7 20.26 -4.95 11.53
N SER A 8 20.92 -4.06 10.79
CA SER A 8 20.27 -3.03 9.98
C SER A 8 19.56 -3.71 8.81
N ILE A 9 18.30 -3.51 8.65
CA ILE A 9 17.57 -3.83 7.43
C ILE A 9 17.41 -2.53 6.64
N ASP A 10 18.05 -2.55 5.47
CA ASP A 10 18.15 -1.42 4.55
C ASP A 10 16.80 -1.00 4.00
N THR A 11 16.53 0.27 4.14
CA THR A 11 15.49 1.01 3.44
C THR A 11 15.76 0.92 1.93
N VAL A 12 14.90 0.23 1.19
CA VAL A 12 14.95 0.25 -0.29
C VAL A 12 14.45 1.59 -0.77
N SER A 13 15.40 2.49 -0.96
CA SER A 13 15.19 3.76 -1.64
C SER A 13 15.17 3.51 -3.15
N CYS A 14 14.08 3.82 -3.83
CA CYS A 14 14.03 3.82 -5.29
C CYS A 14 14.90 4.96 -5.82
N VAL A 15 16.19 4.69 -6.02
CA VAL A 15 17.12 5.60 -6.71
C VAL A 15 17.38 5.06 -8.10
N ASN A 16 16.90 5.76 -9.12
CA ASN A 16 17.24 5.51 -10.51
C ASN A 16 18.71 5.82 -10.74
N ALA A 17 19.54 4.80 -10.83
CA ALA A 17 20.91 4.94 -11.29
C ALA A 17 20.94 4.86 -12.82
N VAL A 18 21.07 6.01 -13.48
CA VAL A 18 21.42 6.09 -14.90
C VAL A 18 22.90 5.78 -15.04
N GLY A 19 23.22 4.56 -15.41
CA GLY A 19 24.59 4.14 -15.73
C GLY A 19 25.00 4.63 -17.12
N THR A 20 25.90 5.57 -17.17
CA THR A 20 26.58 5.97 -18.41
C THR A 20 27.64 4.95 -18.78
N HIS A 21 27.37 4.05 -19.70
CA HIS A 21 28.39 3.23 -20.33
C HIS A 21 29.06 3.99 -21.47
N ARG A 22 30.32 4.31 -21.26
CA ARG A 22 31.24 4.87 -22.25
C ARG A 22 31.62 3.76 -23.23
N ALA A 23 31.05 3.81 -24.45
CA ALA A 23 31.42 2.91 -25.53
C ALA A 23 32.76 3.32 -26.11
N GLN A 24 33.70 2.37 -26.14
CA GLN A 24 34.99 2.48 -26.82
C GLN A 24 34.80 2.34 -28.31
N ASP A 25 35.26 3.36 -29.02
CA ASP A 25 35.35 3.46 -30.45
C ASP A 25 36.30 2.40 -31.01
N ARG A 26 35.81 1.48 -31.84
CA ARG A 26 36.61 0.67 -32.78
C ARG A 26 35.99 0.82 -34.15
N GLY A 27 36.70 1.53 -35.00
CA GLY A 27 36.35 1.76 -36.39
C GLY A 27 36.13 0.47 -37.15
N VAL A 28 35.02 0.41 -37.85
CA VAL A 28 34.75 -0.59 -38.92
C VAL A 28 34.26 0.17 -40.15
N GLN A 29 34.94 -0.12 -41.26
CA GLN A 29 34.84 0.49 -42.55
C GLN A 29 33.44 0.33 -43.16
N ALA A 30 33.08 1.35 -43.98
CA ALA A 30 31.85 1.42 -44.75
C ALA A 30 31.77 0.39 -45.85
N ALA A 31 30.62 -0.28 -45.98
CA ALA A 31 30.14 -0.95 -47.21
C ALA A 31 28.79 -0.33 -47.60
N PRO A 32 28.52 -0.16 -48.92
CA PRO A 32 27.40 0.66 -49.37
C PRO A 32 26.10 -0.11 -49.51
N GLY A 33 25.02 0.52 -49.12
CA GLY A 33 23.71 0.34 -49.74
C GLY A 33 22.78 -0.69 -49.17
N PHE A 34 22.03 -0.30 -48.11
CA PHE A 34 20.67 -0.80 -47.95
C PHE A 34 19.82 0.33 -47.34
N ARG A 35 18.92 0.87 -48.16
CA ARG A 35 17.86 1.77 -47.68
C ARG A 35 16.81 0.92 -46.98
N VAL A 36 16.84 0.86 -45.68
CA VAL A 36 15.75 0.30 -44.87
C VAL A 36 14.95 1.48 -44.30
N ALA A 37 13.70 1.51 -44.73
CA ALA A 37 12.73 2.55 -44.36
C ALA A 37 12.57 2.68 -42.83
N ALA A 38 12.63 3.91 -42.37
CA ALA A 38 12.35 4.31 -41.01
C ALA A 38 10.87 4.14 -40.67
N LEU A 39 10.48 3.01 -40.11
CA LEU A 39 9.13 2.74 -39.54
C LEU A 39 9.18 2.04 -38.16
N GLY A 40 10.26 2.22 -37.40
CA GLY A 40 10.47 1.57 -36.12
C GLY A 40 10.43 2.49 -34.87
N GLY A 41 10.11 3.77 -35.04
CA GLY A 41 10.30 4.77 -33.96
C GLY A 41 9.12 5.05 -33.03
N LEU A 42 7.96 4.41 -33.19
CA LEU A 42 6.74 4.81 -32.46
C LEU A 42 6.24 3.82 -31.39
N LEU A 43 6.93 2.72 -31.14
CA LEU A 43 6.46 1.67 -30.21
C LEU A 43 7.18 1.61 -28.85
N LEU A 44 8.16 2.49 -28.58
CA LEU A 44 8.93 2.45 -27.33
C LEU A 44 8.54 3.54 -26.30
N LEU A 45 7.53 4.38 -26.58
CA LEU A 45 7.14 5.46 -25.66
C LEU A 45 5.95 5.12 -24.74
N ALA A 46 5.40 3.91 -24.81
CA ALA A 46 4.18 3.54 -24.08
C ALA A 46 4.39 2.90 -22.70
N TRP A 47 5.64 2.74 -22.23
CA TRP A 47 5.93 1.99 -20.98
C TRP A 47 6.39 2.86 -19.81
N MET A 48 6.28 4.17 -19.87
CA MET A 48 6.73 5.08 -18.80
C MET A 48 5.58 5.74 -18.00
N LEU A 49 4.39 5.14 -17.99
CA LEU A 49 3.30 5.57 -17.10
C LEU A 49 2.96 4.47 -16.07
N ALA A 50 3.97 3.87 -15.45
CA ALA A 50 3.78 3.22 -14.15
C ALA A 50 3.60 4.33 -13.11
N GLY A 51 2.42 4.94 -13.07
CA GLY A 51 2.05 5.86 -12.00
C GLY A 51 2.12 5.12 -10.67
N CYS A 52 2.69 5.74 -9.65
CA CYS A 52 2.56 5.30 -8.27
C CYS A 52 1.07 5.36 -7.89
N GLY A 53 0.30 4.35 -8.26
CA GLY A 53 -1.09 4.19 -7.85
C GLY A 53 -1.15 3.64 -6.43
N ASP A 54 -2.28 3.83 -5.76
CA ASP A 54 -2.52 3.18 -4.47
C ASP A 54 -2.39 1.65 -4.61
N PRO A 55 -1.90 0.96 -3.57
CA PRO A 55 -1.82 -0.49 -3.56
C PRO A 55 -3.18 -1.13 -3.83
N GLN A 56 -3.20 -2.17 -4.64
CA GLN A 56 -4.42 -2.90 -4.96
C GLN A 56 -4.82 -3.82 -3.80
N PRO A 57 -6.12 -4.08 -3.59
CA PRO A 57 -6.58 -4.97 -2.54
C PRO A 57 -6.03 -6.39 -2.70
N ASP A 58 -5.41 -6.90 -1.62
CA ASP A 58 -4.98 -8.28 -1.45
C ASP A 58 -5.54 -8.86 -0.15
N ASN A 59 -6.73 -9.43 -0.21
CA ASN A 59 -7.36 -10.04 0.96
C ASN A 59 -6.59 -11.27 1.46
N GLY A 60 -5.76 -11.88 0.62
CA GLY A 60 -4.89 -13.00 1.00
C GLY A 60 -3.81 -12.57 1.99
N ALA A 61 -3.30 -11.36 1.88
CA ALA A 61 -2.34 -10.79 2.82
C ALA A 61 -2.91 -10.72 4.25
N LEU A 62 -4.16 -10.27 4.42
CA LEU A 62 -4.83 -10.28 5.72
C LEU A 62 -5.01 -11.71 6.26
N VAL A 63 -5.46 -12.65 5.41
CA VAL A 63 -5.64 -14.04 5.82
C VAL A 63 -4.33 -14.65 6.30
N ALA A 64 -3.22 -14.37 5.61
CA ALA A 64 -1.89 -14.82 6.00
C ALA A 64 -1.41 -14.18 7.31
N ALA A 65 -1.64 -12.87 7.51
CA ALA A 65 -1.29 -12.16 8.74
C ALA A 65 -2.06 -12.71 9.95
N VAL A 66 -3.37 -12.93 9.79
CA VAL A 66 -4.21 -13.55 10.83
C VAL A 66 -3.71 -14.96 11.18
N ALA A 67 -3.39 -15.80 10.17
CA ALA A 67 -2.89 -17.16 10.41
C ALA A 67 -1.51 -17.15 11.08
N ALA A 68 -0.68 -16.17 10.79
CA ALA A 68 0.64 -15.99 11.39
C ALA A 68 0.60 -15.38 12.79
N GLY A 69 -0.54 -14.76 13.20
CA GLY A 69 -0.66 -14.02 14.46
C GLY A 69 0.36 -12.88 14.57
N ARG A 70 0.59 -12.14 13.49
CA ARG A 70 1.58 -11.06 13.43
C ARG A 70 1.03 -9.81 12.78
N PRO A 71 1.45 -8.61 13.23
CA PRO A 71 1.15 -7.37 12.54
C PRO A 71 1.60 -7.38 11.07
N ALA A 72 0.84 -6.72 10.22
CA ALA A 72 1.16 -6.55 8.80
C ALA A 72 0.46 -5.31 8.23
N GLU A 73 1.15 -4.63 7.33
CA GLU A 73 0.53 -3.64 6.43
C GLU A 73 -0.37 -4.39 5.43
N VAL A 74 -1.62 -3.98 5.32
CA VAL A 74 -2.59 -4.65 4.45
C VAL A 74 -3.39 -3.64 3.63
N THR A 75 -3.76 -4.03 2.42
CA THR A 75 -4.79 -3.37 1.63
C THR A 75 -5.89 -4.39 1.37
N VAL A 76 -7.07 -4.16 1.92
CA VAL A 76 -8.16 -5.13 1.84
C VAL A 76 -9.43 -4.52 1.27
N GLN A 77 -10.24 -5.33 0.62
CA GLN A 77 -11.60 -4.97 0.23
C GLN A 77 -12.59 -5.85 0.98
N GLY A 78 -13.61 -5.23 1.58
CA GLY A 78 -14.60 -5.97 2.34
C GLY A 78 -15.94 -5.26 2.40
N HIS A 79 -16.90 -5.92 3.10
CA HIS A 79 -18.23 -5.40 3.34
C HIS A 79 -18.39 -4.99 4.81
N VAL A 80 -18.94 -3.81 5.05
CA VAL A 80 -19.25 -3.35 6.40
C VAL A 80 -20.37 -4.19 6.98
N LEU A 81 -20.07 -4.92 8.06
CA LEU A 81 -21.06 -5.75 8.79
C LEU A 81 -21.79 -4.95 9.85
N GLN A 82 -21.10 -4.03 10.51
CA GLN A 82 -21.63 -3.28 11.63
C GLN A 82 -20.87 -1.95 11.75
N VAL A 83 -21.60 -0.87 11.98
CA VAL A 83 -21.03 0.41 12.44
C VAL A 83 -21.11 0.40 13.96
N LEU A 84 -19.99 0.69 14.61
CA LEU A 84 -19.88 0.72 16.07
C LEU A 84 -19.96 2.17 16.58
N PRO A 85 -20.27 2.38 17.87
CA PRO A 85 -20.07 3.70 18.47
C PRO A 85 -18.61 4.14 18.34
N ASP A 86 -18.41 5.45 18.17
CA ASP A 86 -17.07 6.01 18.25
C ASP A 86 -16.44 5.69 19.61
N ASP A 87 -15.13 5.58 19.64
CA ASP A 87 -14.34 5.39 20.84
C ASP A 87 -13.45 6.62 21.11
N GLU A 88 -13.30 6.96 22.38
CA GLU A 88 -12.40 8.04 22.83
C GLU A 88 -11.21 7.38 23.50
N GLY A 89 -10.11 7.29 22.76
CA GLY A 89 -8.86 6.71 23.25
C GLY A 89 -7.77 7.76 23.53
N PRO A 90 -6.61 7.35 24.05
CA PRO A 90 -5.48 8.26 24.31
C PRO A 90 -4.93 8.90 23.02
N GLU A 91 -5.15 8.31 21.86
CA GLU A 91 -4.74 8.82 20.56
C GLU A 91 -5.82 9.67 19.86
N GLY A 92 -6.95 9.94 20.56
CA GLY A 92 -8.07 10.71 20.06
C GLY A 92 -9.33 9.90 19.81
N ARG A 93 -10.27 10.51 19.10
CA ARG A 93 -11.56 9.89 18.76
C ARG A 93 -11.43 9.03 17.52
N HIS A 94 -11.97 7.81 17.56
CA HIS A 94 -11.97 6.86 16.46
C HIS A 94 -13.39 6.55 16.02
N GLU A 95 -13.60 6.57 14.70
CA GLU A 95 -14.72 5.93 14.05
C GLU A 95 -14.41 4.43 13.92
N ARG A 96 -15.38 3.59 14.29
CA ARG A 96 -15.16 2.14 14.35
C ARG A 96 -16.24 1.41 13.58
N PHE A 97 -15.82 0.39 12.83
CA PHE A 97 -16.76 -0.53 12.17
C PHE A 97 -16.14 -1.90 11.96
N ARG A 98 -17.00 -2.92 11.85
CA ARG A 98 -16.58 -4.28 11.53
C ARG A 98 -16.69 -4.55 10.06
N LEU A 99 -15.61 -5.09 9.51
CA LEU A 99 -15.44 -5.39 8.10
C LEU A 99 -15.34 -6.91 7.89
N GLN A 100 -16.11 -7.46 6.95
CA GLN A 100 -15.96 -8.83 6.49
C GLN A 100 -15.02 -8.87 5.29
N VAL A 101 -13.89 -9.59 5.45
CA VAL A 101 -12.85 -9.76 4.44
C VAL A 101 -12.53 -11.23 4.29
N ALA A 102 -12.74 -11.82 3.12
CA ALA A 102 -12.40 -13.23 2.83
C ALA A 102 -12.87 -14.22 3.92
N GLY A 103 -14.09 -14.05 4.43
CA GLY A 103 -14.67 -14.91 5.48
C GLY A 103 -14.17 -14.61 6.90
N ARG A 104 -13.36 -13.63 7.10
CA ARG A 104 -12.89 -13.13 8.40
C ARG A 104 -13.62 -11.84 8.77
N VAL A 105 -13.75 -11.61 10.07
CA VAL A 105 -14.24 -10.33 10.59
C VAL A 105 -13.08 -9.62 11.27
N VAL A 106 -12.84 -8.37 10.89
CA VAL A 106 -11.82 -7.50 11.47
C VAL A 106 -12.46 -6.16 11.78
N GLU A 107 -12.05 -5.54 12.88
CA GLU A 107 -12.46 -4.17 13.19
C GLU A 107 -11.56 -3.18 12.43
N VAL A 108 -12.10 -2.03 12.09
CA VAL A 108 -11.35 -0.90 11.53
C VAL A 108 -11.50 0.25 12.48
N ASP A 109 -10.38 0.79 12.95
CA ASP A 109 -10.31 1.96 13.81
C ASP A 109 -9.71 3.13 13.03
N HIS A 110 -10.57 4.10 12.70
CA HIS A 110 -10.21 5.26 11.90
C HIS A 110 -10.16 6.52 12.75
N ASN A 111 -8.96 7.10 12.91
CA ASN A 111 -8.74 8.24 13.80
C ASN A 111 -9.32 9.54 13.22
N LEU A 112 -10.38 10.05 13.83
CA LEU A 112 -11.09 11.26 13.42
C LEU A 112 -10.37 12.57 13.78
N THR A 113 -9.31 12.48 14.55
CA THR A 113 -8.43 13.64 14.83
C THR A 113 -7.47 13.90 13.67
N LEU A 114 -7.15 12.85 12.91
CA LEU A 114 -6.15 12.85 11.83
C LEU A 114 -6.76 12.74 10.44
N ALA A 115 -8.01 12.28 10.32
CA ALA A 115 -8.69 12.10 9.04
C ALA A 115 -10.19 12.40 9.13
N PRO A 116 -10.84 12.76 8.03
CA PRO A 116 -12.28 13.00 8.02
C PRO A 116 -13.06 11.69 8.17
N ARG A 117 -14.24 11.74 8.80
CA ARG A 117 -15.16 10.60 8.93
C ARG A 117 -15.52 10.00 7.58
N VAL A 118 -15.55 8.68 7.53
CA VAL A 118 -16.03 7.92 6.37
C VAL A 118 -17.53 7.66 6.54
N PRO A 119 -18.41 8.04 5.62
CA PRO A 119 -19.85 7.84 5.78
C PRO A 119 -20.26 6.38 5.52
N VAL A 120 -19.67 5.44 6.26
CA VAL A 120 -19.94 4.02 6.12
C VAL A 120 -21.33 3.65 6.61
N VAL A 121 -21.97 2.73 5.89
CA VAL A 121 -23.23 2.10 6.28
C VAL A 121 -23.11 0.58 6.16
N VAL A 122 -23.92 -0.15 6.91
CA VAL A 122 -23.96 -1.62 6.83
C VAL A 122 -24.24 -2.05 5.39
N GLY A 123 -23.46 -3.00 4.87
CA GLY A 123 -23.50 -3.50 3.50
C GLY A 123 -22.64 -2.72 2.51
N ALA A 124 -22.09 -1.55 2.87
CA ALA A 124 -21.16 -0.82 2.01
C ALA A 124 -19.91 -1.66 1.73
N THR A 125 -19.38 -1.52 0.51
CA THR A 125 -18.07 -2.07 0.13
C THR A 125 -17.02 -1.00 0.28
N VAL A 126 -15.98 -1.25 1.07
CA VAL A 126 -14.86 -0.35 1.27
C VAL A 126 -13.53 -1.03 0.94
N ILE A 127 -12.54 -0.21 0.56
CA ILE A 127 -11.14 -0.63 0.52
C ILE A 127 -10.44 0.08 1.68
N VAL A 128 -9.72 -0.69 2.49
CA VAL A 128 -8.98 -0.21 3.65
C VAL A 128 -7.51 -0.53 3.50
N HIS A 129 -6.66 0.47 3.64
CA HIS A 129 -5.22 0.35 3.72
C HIS A 129 -4.75 0.82 5.08
N GLY A 130 -3.99 0.00 5.78
CA GLY A 130 -3.48 0.28 7.11
C GLY A 130 -2.79 -0.93 7.74
N GLN A 131 -2.41 -0.79 9.00
CA GLN A 131 -1.72 -1.84 9.73
C GLN A 131 -2.71 -2.75 10.45
N PHE A 132 -2.66 -4.03 10.12
CA PHE A 132 -3.37 -5.08 10.85
C PHE A 132 -2.64 -5.44 12.14
N GLU A 133 -3.38 -5.47 13.26
CA GLU A 133 -2.91 -5.95 14.55
C GLU A 133 -3.72 -7.18 14.98
N PRO A 134 -3.05 -8.29 15.33
CA PRO A 134 -3.71 -9.57 15.65
C PRO A 134 -4.14 -9.64 17.13
N ASP A 135 -4.74 -8.60 17.67
CA ASP A 135 -5.14 -8.58 19.08
C ASP A 135 -6.05 -9.76 19.42
N PRO A 136 -5.76 -10.55 20.46
CA PRO A 136 -6.54 -11.72 20.81
C PRO A 136 -8.01 -11.39 21.05
N GLY A 137 -8.88 -11.96 20.21
CA GLY A 137 -10.34 -11.72 20.28
C GLY A 137 -10.81 -10.41 19.68
N HIS A 138 -9.90 -9.54 19.25
CA HIS A 138 -10.19 -8.23 18.70
C HIS A 138 -9.22 -7.83 17.59
N PRO A 139 -9.14 -8.60 16.47
CA PRO A 139 -8.26 -8.25 15.36
C PRO A 139 -8.72 -6.94 14.72
N VAL A 140 -7.79 -6.01 14.53
CA VAL A 140 -8.10 -4.64 14.10
C VAL A 140 -7.15 -4.16 13.01
N ILE A 141 -7.63 -3.25 12.14
CA ILE A 141 -6.80 -2.48 11.21
C ILE A 141 -6.78 -1.03 11.71
N HIS A 142 -5.60 -0.56 12.07
CA HIS A 142 -5.31 0.81 12.50
C HIS A 142 -4.62 1.63 11.42
N TYR A 143 -4.28 2.89 11.77
CA TYR A 143 -3.46 3.80 10.96
C TYR A 143 -4.00 4.01 9.54
N THR A 144 -5.31 4.11 9.43
CA THR A 144 -6.03 4.32 8.18
C THR A 144 -6.13 5.82 7.80
N HIS A 145 -5.19 6.65 8.24
CA HIS A 145 -5.09 8.08 8.02
C HIS A 145 -3.70 8.43 7.43
N HIS A 146 -3.44 9.70 7.12
CA HIS A 146 -2.15 10.13 6.57
C HIS A 146 -0.97 9.72 7.46
N ALA A 147 0.21 9.57 6.83
CA ALA A 147 1.43 9.21 7.54
C ALA A 147 1.75 10.20 8.66
N THR A 148 2.20 9.65 9.78
CA THR A 148 2.81 10.41 10.87
C THR A 148 4.26 9.99 11.02
N GLY A 149 5.04 10.60 11.92
CA GLY A 149 6.41 10.16 12.17
C GLY A 149 6.54 8.76 12.79
N ALA A 150 5.43 8.15 13.19
CA ALA A 150 5.40 6.87 13.91
C ALA A 150 5.01 5.67 13.01
N HIS A 151 4.31 5.90 11.91
CA HIS A 151 3.81 4.83 11.00
C HIS A 151 3.62 5.34 9.58
N GLU A 152 3.51 4.41 8.64
CA GLU A 152 3.15 4.69 7.25
C GLU A 152 1.71 5.20 7.13
N GLY A 153 1.42 5.88 6.03
CA GLY A 153 0.09 6.44 5.80
C GLY A 153 -0.87 5.39 5.26
N GLY A 154 -2.01 5.30 5.92
CA GLY A 154 -3.14 4.51 5.45
C GLY A 154 -4.28 5.36 4.88
N TRP A 155 -5.37 4.70 4.55
CA TRP A 155 -6.57 5.34 4.01
C TRP A 155 -7.75 4.37 3.94
N ILE A 156 -8.95 4.95 3.81
CA ILE A 156 -10.16 4.21 3.48
C ILE A 156 -10.71 4.77 2.17
N LYS A 157 -11.18 3.91 1.27
CA LYS A 157 -11.93 4.30 0.09
C LYS A 157 -13.36 3.78 0.15
N LEU A 158 -14.30 4.69 -0.06
CA LEU A 158 -15.73 4.40 -0.22
C LEU A 158 -16.21 5.11 -1.49
N ASP A 159 -16.85 4.38 -2.40
CA ASP A 159 -17.39 4.90 -3.66
C ASP A 159 -16.37 5.73 -4.49
N GLY A 160 -15.11 5.30 -4.47
CA GLY A 160 -14.01 5.96 -5.17
C GLY A 160 -13.40 7.16 -4.43
N GLN A 161 -14.02 7.66 -3.39
CA GLN A 161 -13.47 8.73 -2.55
C GLN A 161 -12.52 8.15 -1.50
N ARG A 162 -11.37 8.81 -1.34
CA ARG A 162 -10.35 8.50 -0.33
C ARG A 162 -10.53 9.38 0.90
N TYR A 163 -10.36 8.76 2.06
CA TYR A 163 -10.36 9.36 3.40
C TYR A 163 -9.02 9.00 4.07
N SER A 164 -8.20 10.01 4.36
CA SER A 164 -6.85 9.83 4.97
C SER A 164 -6.34 11.10 5.62
#